data_0ed8509641091c2ac1bf6c951127ea3a
#
_entry.id   0ed8509641091c2ac1bf6c951127ea3a
#
_cell.length_a   1.000
_cell.length_b   1.000
_cell.length_c   1.000
_cell.angle_alpha   90.00
_cell.angle_beta   90.00
_cell.angle_gamma   90.00
#
_symmetry.space_group_name_H-M   'P 1'
#
loop_
_entity.id
_entity.type
_entity.pdbx_description
1 polymer ?
#
loop_
_entity_poly.entity_id
_entity_poly.type
_entity_poly.pdbx_seq_one_letter_code
_entity_poly.pdbx_strand_id
1 'polypeptide(L)'
;MAYLSQQQYLVSLSGLPGTQPSYFMTKTGGNTSSDSSKVYGGGSKVPEIVTGIPETENVTVGRAYDPDRDQAVLAFLRDKVGTWTTTIIVVETDRDYNSLSKGTTYSGSVLVGITEPDFESSSGDPAAFELEFAVVKPTSDPVAP
;
A
#
# COMPACT_ATOMS: atom_id res chain seq x y z
N MET A 1 13.41 -6.22 23.04
CA MET A 1 12.77 -5.51 21.91
C MET A 1 13.38 -6.01 20.61
N ALA A 2 12.56 -6.39 19.68
CA ALA A 2 13.02 -6.93 18.41
C ALA A 2 12.64 -5.95 17.28
N TYR A 3 13.62 -5.55 16.49
CA TYR A 3 13.38 -4.75 15.30
C TYR A 3 13.07 -5.67 14.14
N LEU A 4 12.16 -5.24 13.27
CA LEU A 4 11.78 -6.00 12.08
C LEU A 4 12.69 -5.63 10.91
N SER A 5 13.03 -6.64 10.10
CA SER A 5 13.61 -6.37 8.80
C SER A 5 12.50 -6.00 7.83
N GLN A 6 12.86 -5.39 6.70
CA GLN A 6 11.88 -5.07 5.66
C GLN A 6 11.28 -6.30 4.99
N GLN A 7 11.81 -7.47 5.28
CA GLN A 7 11.30 -8.73 4.72
C GLN A 7 10.24 -9.39 5.58
N GLN A 8 10.02 -8.89 6.80
CA GLN A 8 9.12 -9.53 7.77
C GLN A 8 7.73 -8.93 7.70
N TYR A 9 7.05 -9.13 6.57
CA TYR A 9 5.71 -8.61 6.35
C TYR A 9 4.95 -9.45 5.34
N LEU A 10 3.62 -9.34 5.37
CA LEU A 10 2.74 -9.90 4.36
C LEU A 10 1.76 -8.80 3.93
N VAL A 11 1.61 -8.62 2.62
CA VAL A 11 0.68 -7.63 2.05
C VAL A 11 -0.36 -8.36 1.22
N SER A 12 -1.62 -8.11 1.49
CA SER A 12 -2.71 -8.73 0.75
C SER A 12 -3.77 -7.71 0.34
N LEU A 13 -4.46 -8.02 -0.75
CA LEU A 13 -5.59 -7.24 -1.24
C LEU A 13 -6.83 -8.11 -1.24
N SER A 14 -7.95 -7.56 -0.85
CA SER A 14 -9.22 -8.29 -0.87
C SER A 14 -9.87 -8.21 -2.26
N GLY A 15 -10.60 -9.24 -2.64
CA GLY A 15 -11.42 -9.23 -3.84
C GLY A 15 -10.70 -9.48 -5.15
N LEU A 16 -9.43 -9.89 -5.13
CA LEU A 16 -8.74 -10.29 -6.35
C LEU A 16 -9.26 -11.63 -6.87
N PRO A 17 -9.34 -11.82 -8.21
CA PRO A 17 -9.68 -13.13 -8.74
C PRO A 17 -8.59 -14.14 -8.43
N GLY A 18 -8.99 -15.38 -8.16
CA GLY A 18 -8.07 -16.45 -7.82
C GLY A 18 -8.56 -17.23 -6.61
N THR A 19 -8.12 -18.48 -6.49
CA THR A 19 -8.54 -19.37 -5.42
C THR A 19 -7.57 -19.41 -4.25
N GLN A 20 -6.40 -18.79 -4.39
CA GLN A 20 -5.38 -18.84 -3.37
C GLN A 20 -5.00 -17.42 -2.92
N PRO A 21 -4.73 -17.21 -1.63
CA PRO A 21 -4.21 -15.94 -1.20
C PRO A 21 -2.85 -15.73 -1.86
N SER A 22 -2.69 -14.60 -2.51
CA SER A 22 -1.46 -14.22 -3.15
C SER A 22 -0.96 -12.94 -2.51
N TYR A 23 0.20 -13.03 -1.86
CA TYR A 23 0.78 -11.88 -1.19
C TYR A 23 1.60 -11.07 -2.17
N PHE A 24 1.59 -9.77 -1.99
CA PHE A 24 2.45 -8.87 -2.74
C PHE A 24 3.81 -8.79 -2.06
N MET A 25 4.85 -8.58 -2.86
CA MET A 25 6.23 -8.63 -2.39
C MET A 25 6.72 -7.28 -1.89
N THR A 26 6.15 -6.19 -2.39
CA THR A 26 6.55 -4.84 -2.01
C THR A 26 5.35 -3.99 -1.66
N LYS A 27 5.56 -3.05 -0.76
CA LYS A 27 4.59 -2.03 -0.41
C LYS A 27 5.34 -0.75 -0.12
N THR A 28 4.98 0.33 -0.80
CA THR A 28 5.56 1.65 -0.59
C THR A 28 4.46 2.70 -0.49
N GLY A 29 4.78 3.83 0.11
CA GLY A 29 3.83 4.92 0.24
C GLY A 29 2.94 4.79 1.46
N GLY A 30 1.85 5.52 1.44
CA GLY A 30 0.89 5.52 2.53
C GLY A 30 1.24 6.44 3.68
N ASN A 31 2.20 7.33 3.49
CA ASN A 31 2.59 8.29 4.52
C ASN A 31 1.48 9.31 4.75
N THR A 32 1.24 9.65 6.00
CA THR A 32 0.24 10.63 6.38
C THR A 32 0.93 11.92 6.77
N SER A 33 0.47 13.03 6.20
CA SER A 33 1.05 14.34 6.47
C SER A 33 -0.02 15.41 6.40
N SER A 34 0.29 16.55 6.99
CA SER A 34 -0.54 17.74 6.86
C SER A 34 0.34 18.94 6.63
N ASP A 35 -0.18 19.91 5.89
CA ASP A 35 0.52 21.17 5.70
C ASP A 35 0.53 21.94 7.01
N SER A 36 1.61 22.66 7.24
CA SER A 36 1.71 23.52 8.41
C SER A 36 2.30 24.88 8.02
N SER A 37 1.90 25.90 8.71
CA SER A 37 2.49 27.23 8.57
C SER A 37 2.61 27.87 9.94
N LYS A 38 3.54 28.80 10.05
CA LYS A 38 3.76 29.54 11.28
C LYS A 38 3.25 30.95 11.09
N VAL A 39 2.45 31.43 12.04
CA VAL A 39 1.92 32.78 12.04
C VAL A 39 2.44 33.50 13.27
N TYR A 40 3.07 34.66 13.04
CA TYR A 40 3.57 35.48 14.12
C TYR A 40 2.58 36.60 14.38
N GLY A 41 2.01 36.62 15.57
CA GLY A 41 1.16 37.72 16.01
C GLY A 41 1.97 39.02 16.15
N GLY A 42 1.30 40.14 16.06
CA GLY A 42 1.97 41.44 16.23
C GLY A 42 2.67 41.56 17.57
N GLY A 43 3.97 41.83 17.52
CA GLY A 43 4.78 41.95 18.73
C GLY A 43 5.22 40.63 19.34
N SER A 44 4.87 39.49 18.75
CA SER A 44 5.24 38.18 19.29
C SER A 44 6.44 37.61 18.56
N LYS A 45 7.38 37.03 19.31
CA LYS A 45 8.52 36.27 18.76
C LYS A 45 8.26 34.80 18.70
N VAL A 46 7.15 34.31 19.25
CA VAL A 46 6.76 32.90 19.27
C VAL A 46 5.63 32.71 18.24
N PRO A 47 5.84 31.88 17.22
CA PRO A 47 4.81 31.67 16.23
C PRO A 47 3.71 30.73 16.73
N GLU A 48 2.52 30.89 16.19
CA GLU A 48 1.49 29.87 16.26
C GLU A 48 1.57 29.01 15.04
N ILE A 49 1.32 27.70 15.21
CA ILE A 49 1.36 26.73 14.14
C ILE A 49 -0.06 26.49 13.67
N VAL A 50 -0.29 26.70 12.37
CA VAL A 50 -1.58 26.42 11.73
C VAL A 50 -1.38 25.22 10.81
N THR A 51 -2.24 24.23 10.95
CA THR A 51 -2.14 23.00 10.15
C THR A 51 -3.38 22.82 9.29
N GLY A 52 -3.16 22.16 8.14
CA GLY A 52 -4.25 21.79 7.25
C GLY A 52 -4.82 20.41 7.59
N ILE A 53 -5.71 19.94 6.73
CA ILE A 53 -6.30 18.62 6.87
C ILE A 53 -5.25 17.57 6.53
N PRO A 54 -5.05 16.55 7.38
CA PRO A 54 -4.10 15.48 7.07
C PRO A 54 -4.51 14.72 5.82
N GLU A 55 -3.51 14.38 5.01
CA GLU A 55 -3.70 13.57 3.80
C GLU A 55 -2.77 12.37 3.84
N THR A 56 -3.21 11.27 3.25
CA THR A 56 -2.41 10.07 3.13
C THR A 56 -2.04 9.87 1.67
N GLU A 57 -0.75 9.69 1.39
CA GLU A 57 -0.29 9.50 0.02
C GLU A 57 -0.66 8.13 -0.50
N ASN A 58 -0.64 7.98 -1.82
CA ASN A 58 -0.98 6.72 -2.46
C ASN A 58 -0.06 5.59 -2.03
N VAL A 59 -0.62 4.38 -2.02
CA VAL A 59 0.11 3.15 -1.71
C VAL A 59 0.34 2.38 -3.01
N THR A 60 1.57 1.93 -3.22
CA THR A 60 1.93 1.10 -4.36
C THR A 60 2.33 -0.28 -3.86
N VAL A 61 1.72 -1.32 -4.40
CA VAL A 61 2.07 -2.70 -4.10
C VAL A 61 2.53 -3.39 -5.38
N GLY A 62 3.48 -4.31 -5.25
CA GLY A 62 4.03 -4.99 -6.41
C GLY A 62 4.47 -6.40 -6.09
N ARG A 63 4.56 -7.22 -7.15
CA ARG A 63 5.09 -8.57 -7.04
C ARG A 63 5.62 -9.03 -8.39
N ALA A 64 6.41 -10.12 -8.35
CA ALA A 64 6.89 -10.74 -9.57
C ALA A 64 5.71 -11.27 -10.38
N TYR A 65 5.79 -11.14 -11.69
CA TYR A 65 4.72 -11.54 -12.61
C TYR A 65 4.76 -13.05 -12.85
N ASP A 66 3.64 -13.70 -12.57
CA ASP A 66 3.42 -15.12 -12.85
C ASP A 66 2.26 -15.23 -13.85
N PRO A 67 2.51 -15.61 -15.11
CA PRO A 67 1.44 -15.62 -16.11
C PRO A 67 0.22 -16.46 -15.73
N ASP A 68 0.43 -17.59 -15.06
CA ASP A 68 -0.68 -18.47 -14.68
C ASP A 68 -1.61 -17.82 -13.67
N ARG A 69 -1.07 -16.98 -12.80
CA ARG A 69 -1.82 -16.30 -11.74
C ARG A 69 -2.23 -14.90 -12.14
N ASP A 70 -1.28 -14.15 -12.71
CA ASP A 70 -1.42 -12.70 -12.81
C ASP A 70 -2.02 -12.23 -14.12
N GLN A 71 -2.06 -13.07 -15.15
CA GLN A 71 -2.70 -12.71 -16.41
C GLN A 71 -4.17 -12.38 -16.20
N ALA A 72 -4.87 -13.24 -15.44
CA ALA A 72 -6.28 -13.03 -15.15
C ALA A 72 -6.49 -11.83 -14.23
N VAL A 73 -5.58 -11.62 -13.27
CA VAL A 73 -5.66 -10.48 -12.34
C VAL A 73 -5.53 -9.17 -13.11
N LEU A 74 -4.53 -9.06 -13.99
CA LEU A 74 -4.36 -7.84 -14.78
C LEU A 74 -5.49 -7.60 -15.75
N ALA A 75 -6.00 -8.66 -16.38
CA ALA A 75 -7.16 -8.55 -17.28
C ALA A 75 -8.40 -8.06 -16.53
N PHE A 76 -8.60 -8.54 -15.32
CA PHE A 76 -9.70 -8.08 -14.47
C PHE A 76 -9.54 -6.61 -14.08
N LEU A 77 -8.33 -6.18 -13.73
CA LEU A 77 -8.09 -4.85 -13.19
C LEU A 77 -7.99 -3.75 -14.26
N ARG A 78 -7.55 -4.08 -15.47
CA ARG A 78 -7.35 -3.06 -16.51
C ARG A 78 -8.59 -2.24 -16.80
N ASP A 79 -9.76 -2.87 -16.79
CA ASP A 79 -11.02 -2.18 -17.08
C ASP A 79 -11.61 -1.51 -15.84
N LYS A 80 -10.96 -1.64 -14.70
CA LYS A 80 -11.48 -1.14 -13.42
C LYS A 80 -10.63 -0.05 -12.78
N VAL A 81 -9.65 0.46 -13.51
CA VAL A 81 -8.84 1.56 -13.00
C VAL A 81 -9.75 2.77 -12.76
N GLY A 82 -9.68 3.32 -11.56
CA GLY A 82 -10.51 4.43 -11.13
C GLY A 82 -11.82 4.03 -10.45
N THR A 83 -12.23 2.76 -10.53
CA THR A 83 -13.49 2.31 -9.95
C THR A 83 -13.37 1.13 -8.99
N TRP A 84 -12.34 0.31 -9.14
CA TRP A 84 -12.20 -0.86 -8.27
C TRP A 84 -11.70 -0.47 -6.90
N THR A 85 -12.38 -0.97 -5.87
CA THR A 85 -12.02 -0.70 -4.49
C THR A 85 -11.60 -1.99 -3.80
N THR A 86 -10.67 -1.87 -2.86
CA THR A 86 -10.19 -3.00 -2.10
C THR A 86 -9.74 -2.55 -0.72
N THR A 87 -9.48 -3.52 0.13
CA THR A 87 -8.84 -3.29 1.42
C THR A 87 -7.43 -3.83 1.35
N ILE A 88 -6.44 -2.98 1.62
CA ILE A 88 -5.04 -3.37 1.66
C ILE A 88 -4.68 -3.67 3.11
N ILE A 89 -4.14 -4.86 3.36
CA ILE A 89 -3.75 -5.28 4.71
C ILE A 89 -2.26 -5.60 4.70
N VAL A 90 -1.52 -4.92 5.58
CA VAL A 90 -0.08 -5.14 5.77
C VAL A 90 0.12 -5.68 7.18
N VAL A 91 0.62 -6.91 7.30
CA VAL A 91 0.80 -7.57 8.59
C VAL A 91 2.29 -7.79 8.84
N GLU A 92 2.77 -7.34 9.98
CA GLU A 92 4.13 -7.63 10.41
C GLU A 92 4.23 -9.08 10.85
N THR A 93 5.33 -9.74 10.52
CA THR A 93 5.52 -11.15 10.80
C THR A 93 6.88 -11.43 11.43
N ASP A 94 7.03 -12.63 11.99
CA ASP A 94 8.34 -13.13 12.38
C ASP A 94 9.02 -13.78 11.15
N ARG A 95 10.17 -14.42 11.34
CA ARG A 95 10.92 -15.02 10.24
C ARG A 95 10.18 -16.18 9.58
N ASP A 96 9.26 -16.81 10.30
CA ASP A 96 8.46 -17.92 9.79
C ASP A 96 7.11 -17.47 9.26
N TYR A 97 6.93 -16.15 9.09
CA TYR A 97 5.70 -15.52 8.61
C TYR A 97 4.48 -15.74 9.51
N ASN A 98 4.73 -15.93 10.80
CA ASN A 98 3.65 -15.91 11.79
C ASN A 98 3.35 -14.47 12.18
N SER A 99 2.07 -14.12 12.27
CA SER A 99 1.65 -12.75 12.55
C SER A 99 2.13 -12.28 13.91
N LEU A 100 2.78 -11.11 13.94
CA LEU A 100 3.20 -10.45 15.18
C LEU A 100 2.24 -9.35 15.60
N SER A 101 1.38 -8.89 14.69
CA SER A 101 0.44 -7.82 14.96
C SER A 101 -0.84 -8.07 14.19
N LYS A 102 -1.85 -7.25 14.45
CA LYS A 102 -3.09 -7.27 13.67
C LYS A 102 -2.94 -6.55 12.34
N GLY A 103 -1.81 -5.86 12.15
CA GLY A 103 -1.50 -5.22 10.89
C GLY A 103 -2.06 -3.82 10.73
N THR A 104 -1.72 -3.24 9.60
CA THR A 104 -2.21 -1.92 9.17
C THR A 104 -3.16 -2.13 8.01
N THR A 105 -4.34 -1.52 8.09
CA THR A 105 -5.40 -1.72 7.11
C THR A 105 -5.71 -0.40 6.41
N TYR A 106 -5.72 -0.42 5.08
CA TYR A 106 -6.17 0.71 4.25
C TYR A 106 -7.50 0.32 3.63
N SER A 107 -8.59 0.74 4.27
CA SER A 107 -9.95 0.43 3.80
C SER A 107 -10.37 1.38 2.69
N GLY A 108 -11.21 0.89 1.79
CA GLY A 108 -11.76 1.72 0.74
C GLY A 108 -10.72 2.27 -0.23
N SER A 109 -9.64 1.55 -0.44
CA SER A 109 -8.58 1.95 -1.37
C SER A 109 -9.06 1.79 -2.81
N VAL A 110 -8.83 2.81 -3.63
CA VAL A 110 -9.29 2.82 -5.03
C VAL A 110 -8.09 2.64 -5.94
N LEU A 111 -8.19 1.69 -6.86
CA LEU A 111 -7.13 1.47 -7.85
C LEU A 111 -7.07 2.65 -8.82
N VAL A 112 -5.92 3.33 -8.87
CA VAL A 112 -5.73 4.50 -9.73
C VAL A 112 -4.67 4.30 -10.81
N GLY A 113 -3.87 3.24 -10.72
CA GLY A 113 -2.85 3.00 -11.74
C GLY A 113 -2.36 1.57 -11.72
N ILE A 114 -1.91 1.12 -12.89
CA ILE A 114 -1.28 -0.19 -13.07
C ILE A 114 0.03 0.03 -13.82
N THR A 115 1.12 -0.49 -13.28
CA THR A 115 2.39 -0.54 -13.98
C THR A 115 2.54 -1.95 -14.55
N GLU A 116 2.46 -2.05 -15.88
CA GLU A 116 2.53 -3.34 -16.56
C GLU A 116 3.93 -3.93 -16.46
N PRO A 117 4.09 -5.26 -16.53
CA PRO A 117 5.41 -5.86 -16.52
C PRO A 117 6.25 -5.43 -17.72
N ASP A 118 7.52 -5.12 -17.46
CA ASP A 118 8.48 -4.83 -18.51
C ASP A 118 9.19 -6.11 -18.93
N PHE A 119 9.41 -6.26 -20.23
CA PHE A 119 10.11 -7.40 -20.79
C PHE A 119 11.29 -6.92 -21.60
N GLU A 120 12.46 -7.43 -21.29
CA GLU A 120 13.68 -7.11 -22.01
C GLU A 120 14.50 -8.38 -22.18
N SER A 121 14.79 -8.74 -23.42
CA SER A 121 15.45 -10.01 -23.74
C SER A 121 16.88 -10.10 -23.21
N SER A 122 17.51 -8.96 -22.93
CA SER A 122 18.88 -8.92 -22.40
C SER A 122 18.94 -8.96 -20.88
N SER A 123 17.80 -8.88 -20.20
CA SER A 123 17.76 -8.87 -18.73
C SER A 123 17.34 -10.23 -18.19
N GLY A 124 18.07 -10.71 -17.18
CA GLY A 124 17.72 -11.90 -16.43
C GLY A 124 16.85 -11.63 -15.20
N ASP A 125 16.49 -10.38 -14.96
CA ASP A 125 15.68 -10.02 -13.80
C ASP A 125 14.23 -10.49 -13.98
N PRO A 126 13.56 -10.88 -12.90
CA PRO A 126 12.13 -11.24 -12.97
C PRO A 126 11.29 -10.06 -13.44
N ALA A 127 10.35 -10.31 -14.33
CA ALA A 127 9.35 -9.32 -14.66
C ALA A 127 8.46 -9.08 -13.44
N ALA A 128 8.07 -7.83 -13.22
CA ALA A 128 7.24 -7.46 -12.08
C ALA A 128 6.20 -6.44 -12.50
N PHE A 129 5.10 -6.39 -11.79
CA PHE A 129 4.08 -5.39 -12.02
C PHE A 129 3.72 -4.71 -10.70
N GLU A 130 3.13 -3.54 -10.80
CA GLU A 130 2.76 -2.76 -9.63
C GLU A 130 1.34 -2.21 -9.78
N LEU A 131 0.67 -2.06 -8.65
CA LEU A 131 -0.67 -1.47 -8.56
C LEU A 131 -0.60 -0.28 -7.61
N GLU A 132 -1.13 0.84 -8.05
CA GLU A 132 -1.17 2.06 -7.23
C GLU A 132 -2.61 2.32 -6.78
N PHE A 133 -2.75 2.64 -5.49
CA PHE A 133 -4.05 2.89 -4.88
C PHE A 133 -4.08 4.23 -4.20
N ALA A 134 -5.18 4.95 -4.40
CA ALA A 134 -5.50 6.12 -3.59
C ALA A 134 -6.13 5.63 -2.29
N VAL A 135 -5.58 6.04 -1.18
CA VAL A 135 -5.97 5.52 0.14
C VAL A 135 -6.35 6.65 1.07
N VAL A 136 -7.13 6.32 2.09
CA VAL A 136 -7.40 7.21 3.22
C VAL A 136 -6.54 6.77 4.40
N LYS A 137 -6.64 7.49 5.50
CA LYS A 137 -5.83 7.22 6.68
C LYS A 137 -5.90 5.74 7.08
N PRO A 138 -4.75 5.09 7.29
CA PRO A 138 -4.75 3.69 7.69
C PRO A 138 -5.21 3.50 9.13
N THR A 139 -5.73 2.31 9.41
CA THR A 139 -6.07 1.91 10.77
C THR A 139 -5.16 0.76 11.18
N SER A 140 -4.62 0.84 12.39
CA SER A 140 -3.68 -0.16 12.90
C SER A 140 -4.30 -1.10 13.91
N ASP A 141 -5.51 -0.81 14.32
CA ASP A 141 -6.24 -1.67 15.23
C ASP A 141 -7.48 -2.16 14.50
N PRO A 142 -7.34 -3.26 13.75
CA PRO A 142 -8.54 -3.83 13.14
C PRO A 142 -9.48 -4.13 14.27
N VAL A 143 -10.64 -3.55 14.15
CA VAL A 143 -11.68 -3.77 15.13
C VAL A 143 -11.81 -5.26 15.33
N ALA A 144 -11.73 -5.70 16.57
CA ALA A 144 -11.99 -7.09 16.87
C ALA A 144 -13.30 -7.47 16.22
N PRO A 145 -13.33 -8.56 15.52
CA PRO A 145 -14.54 -9.00 14.84
C PRO A 145 -15.68 -9.17 15.81
#